data_58dbaa98d11707a6178a3fe601a0ad12
#
_entry.id   58dbaa98d11707a6178a3fe601a0ad12
#
_cell.length_a   1.000
_cell.length_b   1.000
_cell.length_c   1.000
_cell.angle_alpha   90.00
_cell.angle_beta   90.00
_cell.angle_gamma   90.00
#
_symmetry.space_group_name_H-M   'P 1'
#
loop_
_entity.id
_entity.type
_entity.pdbx_description
1 polymer ?
#
loop_
_entity_poly.entity_id
_entity_poly.type
_entity_poly.pdbx_seq_one_letter_code
_entity_poly.pdbx_strand_id
1 'polypeptide(L)'
;MARIAASCLRSKRFIGKIFLAEIYFRTKIELENDKLREQSMDFAVQIINLVKQLKAQKENIISNQIGRSGTSIGANIREAKYAHGTADFVSKLQIALKEANETGYWLELLYKTNYISGEQYKPLESKCKSLRAMLVSSLNTAKTNL
;
A
#
# COMPACT_ATOMS: atom_id res chain seq x y z
N MET A 1 -3.94 55.00 -0.74
CA MET A 1 -4.33 54.17 0.41
C MET A 1 -5.20 52.97 0.03
N ALA A 2 -6.24 53.08 -0.77
CA ALA A 2 -7.14 51.98 -1.15
C ALA A 2 -6.52 50.82 -1.96
N ARG A 3 -5.50 51.08 -2.81
CA ARG A 3 -4.80 50.06 -3.61
C ARG A 3 -3.94 49.10 -2.78
N ILE A 4 -3.36 49.55 -1.65
CA ILE A 4 -2.51 48.75 -0.77
C ILE A 4 -3.39 47.77 0.08
N ALA A 5 -4.54 48.25 0.55
CA ALA A 5 -5.50 47.42 1.29
C ALA A 5 -6.10 46.28 0.44
N ALA A 6 -6.41 46.54 -0.83
CA ALA A 6 -6.93 45.53 -1.75
C ALA A 6 -5.90 44.45 -2.13
N SER A 7 -4.62 44.82 -2.22
CA SER A 7 -3.51 43.87 -2.43
C SER A 7 -3.31 42.96 -1.22
N CYS A 8 -3.34 43.48 -0.01
CA CYS A 8 -3.20 42.76 1.24
C CYS A 8 -4.37 41.77 1.47
N LEU A 9 -5.60 42.16 1.13
CA LEU A 9 -6.79 41.31 1.22
C LEU A 9 -6.76 40.14 0.21
N ARG A 10 -6.26 40.39 -1.01
CA ARG A 10 -6.07 39.34 -2.02
C ARG A 10 -4.99 38.34 -1.60
N SER A 11 -3.89 38.81 -1.01
CA SER A 11 -2.82 37.97 -0.48
C SER A 11 -3.30 37.06 0.66
N LYS A 12 -4.05 37.58 1.63
CA LYS A 12 -4.61 36.78 2.74
C LYS A 12 -5.63 35.72 2.26
N ARG A 13 -6.44 36.03 1.24
CA ARG A 13 -7.40 35.09 0.64
C ARG A 13 -6.69 33.99 -0.17
N PHE A 14 -5.56 34.31 -0.79
CA PHE A 14 -4.74 33.37 -1.54
C PHE A 14 -3.99 32.43 -0.61
N ILE A 15 -3.38 32.95 0.47
CA ILE A 15 -2.70 32.16 1.52
C ILE A 15 -3.69 31.21 2.21
N GLY A 16 -4.90 31.65 2.52
CA GLY A 16 -5.94 30.82 3.11
C GLY A 16 -6.36 29.65 2.21
N LYS A 17 -6.43 29.87 0.88
CA LYS A 17 -6.76 28.81 -0.09
C LYS A 17 -5.64 27.78 -0.21
N ILE A 18 -4.37 28.20 -0.20
CA ILE A 18 -3.20 27.33 -0.23
C ILE A 18 -3.16 26.47 1.04
N PHE A 19 -3.35 27.09 2.20
CA PHE A 19 -3.35 26.42 3.50
C PHE A 19 -4.47 25.36 3.62
N LEU A 20 -5.68 25.68 3.15
CA LEU A 20 -6.80 24.73 3.11
C LEU A 20 -6.53 23.57 2.11
N ALA A 21 -5.91 23.86 0.97
CA ALA A 21 -5.52 22.83 0.00
C ALA A 21 -4.44 21.89 0.57
N GLU A 22 -3.46 22.42 1.31
CA GLU A 22 -2.45 21.60 1.99
C GLU A 22 -3.05 20.71 3.08
N ILE A 23 -3.96 21.24 3.90
CA ILE A 23 -4.66 20.45 4.92
C ILE A 23 -5.48 19.37 4.25
N TYR A 24 -6.27 19.69 3.23
CA TYR A 24 -7.07 18.71 2.50
C TYR A 24 -6.20 17.61 1.89
N PHE A 25 -5.07 17.98 1.28
CA PHE A 25 -4.14 17.03 0.67
C PHE A 25 -3.48 16.11 1.71
N ARG A 26 -3.03 16.66 2.87
CA ARG A 26 -2.49 15.86 3.98
C ARG A 26 -3.51 14.88 4.53
N THR A 27 -4.73 15.34 4.80
CA THR A 27 -5.82 14.49 5.31
C THR A 27 -6.15 13.37 4.33
N LYS A 28 -6.16 13.65 3.03
CA LYS A 28 -6.40 12.64 1.99
C LYS A 28 -5.30 11.58 1.97
N ILE A 29 -4.03 11.99 2.05
CA ILE A 29 -2.88 11.07 2.10
C ILE A 29 -2.95 10.20 3.36
N GLU A 30 -3.29 10.76 4.51
CA GLU A 30 -3.42 10.01 5.77
C GLU A 30 -4.52 8.96 5.66
N LEU A 31 -5.68 9.30 5.12
CA LEU A 31 -6.80 8.37 4.92
C LEU A 31 -6.45 7.24 3.93
N GLU A 32 -5.75 7.55 2.82
CA GLU A 32 -5.31 6.55 1.86
C GLU A 32 -4.27 5.60 2.48
N ASN A 33 -3.35 6.12 3.29
CA ASN A 33 -2.35 5.32 4.00
C ASN A 33 -2.98 4.43 5.09
N ASP A 34 -4.01 4.89 5.79
CA ASP A 34 -4.73 4.11 6.79
C ASP A 34 -5.48 2.95 6.11
N LYS A 35 -6.15 3.20 4.99
CA LYS A 35 -6.80 2.18 4.19
C LYS A 35 -5.81 1.14 3.66
N LEU A 36 -4.66 1.57 3.17
CA LEU A 36 -3.60 0.67 2.69
C LEU A 36 -3.08 -0.23 3.82
N ARG A 37 -2.90 0.32 5.04
CA ARG A 37 -2.48 -0.46 6.22
C ARG A 37 -3.51 -1.49 6.64
N GLU A 38 -4.79 -1.12 6.66
CA GLU A 38 -5.89 -2.02 7.00
C GLU A 38 -5.99 -3.16 5.98
N GLN A 39 -6.05 -2.84 4.69
CA GLN A 39 -6.14 -3.85 3.63
C GLN A 39 -4.93 -4.78 3.58
N SER A 40 -3.73 -4.27 3.85
CA SER A 40 -2.52 -5.11 3.90
C SER A 40 -2.53 -6.07 5.08
N MET A 41 -3.11 -5.69 6.23
CA MET A 41 -3.29 -6.58 7.37
C MET A 41 -4.31 -7.67 7.07
N ASP A 42 -5.46 -7.32 6.52
CA ASP A 42 -6.50 -8.29 6.13
C ASP A 42 -5.96 -9.29 5.10
N PHE A 43 -5.17 -8.81 4.16
CA PHE A 43 -4.51 -9.68 3.18
C PHE A 43 -3.50 -10.61 3.84
N ALA A 44 -2.66 -10.12 4.75
CA ALA A 44 -1.70 -10.93 5.49
C ALA A 44 -2.38 -12.05 6.28
N VAL A 45 -3.53 -11.76 6.94
CA VAL A 45 -4.32 -12.77 7.64
C VAL A 45 -4.79 -13.87 6.68
N GLN A 46 -5.27 -13.51 5.49
CA GLN A 46 -5.71 -14.49 4.48
C GLN A 46 -4.54 -15.33 3.96
N ILE A 47 -3.37 -14.73 3.76
CA ILE A 47 -2.15 -15.45 3.37
C ILE A 47 -1.73 -16.43 4.48
N ILE A 48 -1.77 -16.05 5.75
CA ILE A 48 -1.46 -16.97 6.86
C ILE A 48 -2.44 -18.14 6.92
N ASN A 49 -3.73 -17.90 6.66
CA ASN A 49 -4.70 -18.99 6.59
C ASN A 49 -4.43 -19.93 5.40
N LEU A 50 -4.06 -19.38 4.25
CA LEU A 50 -3.61 -20.17 3.10
C LEU A 50 -2.36 -21.01 3.43
N VAL A 51 -1.37 -20.41 4.10
CA VAL A 51 -0.14 -21.11 4.53
C VAL A 51 -0.49 -22.30 5.44
N LYS A 52 -1.41 -22.14 6.39
CA LYS A 52 -1.87 -23.25 7.25
C LYS A 52 -2.48 -24.40 6.43
N GLN A 53 -3.32 -24.06 5.45
CA GLN A 53 -3.92 -25.05 4.54
C GLN A 53 -2.86 -25.78 3.71
N LEU A 54 -1.90 -25.07 3.10
CA LEU A 54 -0.83 -25.63 2.29
C LEU A 54 0.07 -26.57 3.11
N LYS A 55 0.42 -26.20 4.33
CA LYS A 55 1.19 -27.06 5.25
C LYS A 55 0.43 -28.33 5.64
N ALA A 56 -0.88 -28.26 5.82
CA ALA A 56 -1.71 -29.44 6.03
C ALA A 56 -1.69 -30.39 4.81
N GLN A 57 -1.52 -29.84 3.61
CA GLN A 57 -1.32 -30.60 2.36
C GLN A 57 0.13 -31.05 2.13
N LYS A 58 1.03 -30.82 3.11
CA LYS A 58 2.47 -31.09 3.04
C LYS A 58 3.23 -30.27 1.98
N GLU A 59 2.64 -29.16 1.50
CA GLU A 59 3.32 -28.22 0.66
C GLU A 59 4.10 -27.24 1.55
N ASN A 60 5.44 -27.30 1.53
CA ASN A 60 6.30 -26.52 2.42
C ASN A 60 7.17 -25.49 1.68
N ILE A 61 7.38 -25.64 0.38
CA ILE A 61 8.28 -24.77 -0.41
C ILE A 61 7.56 -23.45 -0.68
N ILE A 62 6.42 -23.52 -1.37
CA ILE A 62 5.66 -22.33 -1.78
C ILE A 62 4.99 -21.69 -0.56
N SER A 63 4.50 -22.49 0.40
CA SER A 63 3.88 -21.97 1.62
C SER A 63 4.81 -21.05 2.41
N ASN A 64 6.10 -21.39 2.51
CA ASN A 64 7.09 -20.54 3.17
C ASN A 64 7.35 -19.24 2.39
N GLN A 65 7.45 -19.32 1.07
CA GLN A 65 7.69 -18.15 0.21
C GLN A 65 6.51 -17.18 0.22
N ILE A 66 5.29 -17.68 0.03
CA ILE A 66 4.10 -16.83 0.01
C ILE A 66 3.79 -16.25 1.40
N GLY A 67 4.07 -17.01 2.46
CA GLY A 67 3.94 -16.54 3.84
C GLY A 67 4.87 -15.36 4.11
N ARG A 68 6.15 -15.48 3.71
CA ARG A 68 7.15 -14.42 3.83
C ARG A 68 6.76 -13.19 3.03
N SER A 69 6.54 -13.33 1.73
CA SER A 69 6.25 -12.19 0.86
C SER A 69 4.91 -11.53 1.22
N GLY A 70 3.85 -12.29 1.44
CA GLY A 70 2.53 -11.75 1.74
C GLY A 70 2.44 -10.99 3.07
N THR A 71 3.21 -11.41 4.10
CA THR A 71 3.27 -10.68 5.38
C THR A 71 4.23 -9.49 5.32
N SER A 72 5.28 -9.55 4.50
CA SER A 72 6.25 -8.46 4.31
C SER A 72 5.62 -7.22 3.70
N ILE A 73 4.54 -7.34 2.92
CA ILE A 73 3.80 -6.19 2.36
C ILE A 73 3.36 -5.26 3.50
N GLY A 74 2.58 -5.77 4.44
CA GLY A 74 2.04 -4.99 5.54
C GLY A 74 3.11 -4.51 6.53
N ALA A 75 4.18 -5.28 6.74
CA ALA A 75 5.31 -4.89 7.57
C ALA A 75 5.98 -3.63 7.02
N ASN A 76 6.35 -3.61 5.74
CA ASN A 76 6.99 -2.47 5.10
C ASN A 76 6.07 -1.24 5.01
N ILE A 77 4.76 -1.42 4.79
CA ILE A 77 3.80 -0.31 4.81
C ILE A 77 3.74 0.33 6.21
N ARG A 78 3.82 -0.46 7.29
CA ARG A 78 3.84 0.05 8.66
C ARG A 78 5.16 0.75 9.00
N GLU A 79 6.28 0.21 8.56
CA GLU A 79 7.60 0.82 8.74
C GLU A 79 7.70 2.17 8.01
N ALA A 80 7.07 2.32 6.84
CA ALA A 80 7.03 3.58 6.10
C ALA A 80 6.47 4.76 6.93
N LYS A 81 5.54 4.49 7.87
CA LYS A 81 5.01 5.53 8.77
C LYS A 81 6.09 6.16 9.66
N TYR A 82 7.14 5.40 9.97
CA TYR A 82 8.24 5.81 10.85
C TYR A 82 9.51 6.15 10.08
N ALA A 83 9.40 6.34 8.77
CA ALA A 83 10.52 6.70 7.89
C ALA A 83 11.16 8.03 8.32
N HIS A 84 12.49 8.09 8.24
CA HIS A 84 13.27 9.28 8.60
C HIS A 84 13.16 10.43 7.57
N GLY A 85 12.51 10.21 6.44
CA GLY A 85 12.31 11.20 5.38
C GLY A 85 11.66 10.59 4.15
N THR A 86 11.41 11.42 3.13
CA THR A 86 10.70 10.99 1.91
C THR A 86 11.41 9.86 1.17
N ALA A 87 12.74 9.88 1.11
CA ALA A 87 13.52 8.82 0.44
C ALA A 87 13.34 7.47 1.13
N ASP A 88 13.39 7.42 2.46
CA ASP A 88 13.17 6.22 3.25
C ASP A 88 11.72 5.74 3.13
N PHE A 89 10.75 6.65 3.20
CA PHE A 89 9.34 6.36 2.96
C PHE A 89 9.11 5.69 1.59
N VAL A 90 9.65 6.28 0.52
CA VAL A 90 9.57 5.74 -0.84
C VAL A 90 10.24 4.36 -0.91
N SER A 91 11.40 4.19 -0.29
CA SER A 91 12.12 2.92 -0.26
C SER A 91 11.27 1.81 0.37
N LYS A 92 10.63 2.06 1.52
CA LYS A 92 9.75 1.10 2.20
C LYS A 92 8.54 0.71 1.35
N LEU A 93 7.88 1.67 0.70
CA LEU A 93 6.76 1.37 -0.19
C LEU A 93 7.20 0.62 -1.46
N GLN A 94 8.40 0.86 -1.98
CA GLN A 94 8.95 0.10 -3.10
C GLN A 94 9.22 -1.36 -2.72
N ILE A 95 9.73 -1.62 -1.51
CA ILE A 95 9.90 -2.98 -0.99
C ILE A 95 8.53 -3.65 -0.86
N ALA A 96 7.54 -2.99 -0.27
CA ALA A 96 6.18 -3.52 -0.17
C ALA A 96 5.59 -3.89 -1.55
N LEU A 97 5.83 -3.07 -2.58
CA LEU A 97 5.38 -3.34 -3.95
C LEU A 97 6.09 -4.56 -4.56
N LYS A 98 7.38 -4.74 -4.33
CA LYS A 98 8.13 -5.94 -4.75
C LYS A 98 7.55 -7.20 -4.10
N GLU A 99 7.31 -7.17 -2.78
CA GLU A 99 6.72 -8.28 -2.04
C GLU A 99 5.31 -8.61 -2.53
N ALA A 100 4.51 -7.61 -2.89
CA ALA A 100 3.18 -7.80 -3.48
C ALA A 100 3.25 -8.47 -4.87
N ASN A 101 4.24 -8.11 -5.69
CA ASN A 101 4.48 -8.78 -6.98
C ASN A 101 4.92 -10.24 -6.79
N GLU A 102 5.83 -10.50 -5.84
CA GLU A 102 6.27 -11.86 -5.48
C GLU A 102 5.09 -12.71 -4.99
N THR A 103 4.25 -12.15 -4.11
CA THR A 103 3.06 -12.85 -3.62
C THR A 103 2.08 -13.20 -4.75
N GLY A 104 1.87 -12.29 -5.70
CA GLY A 104 1.06 -12.55 -6.89
C GLY A 104 1.58 -13.70 -7.74
N TYR A 105 2.91 -13.80 -7.91
CA TYR A 105 3.55 -14.92 -8.59
C TYR A 105 3.27 -16.25 -7.88
N TRP A 106 3.45 -16.31 -6.55
CA TRP A 106 3.20 -17.53 -5.78
C TRP A 106 1.73 -17.95 -5.80
N LEU A 107 0.79 -16.99 -5.75
CA LEU A 107 -0.65 -17.28 -5.90
C LEU A 107 -0.96 -17.93 -7.25
N GLU A 108 -0.43 -17.38 -8.33
CA GLU A 108 -0.62 -17.93 -9.69
C GLU A 108 -0.03 -19.33 -9.80
N LEU A 109 1.16 -19.55 -9.25
CA LEU A 109 1.82 -20.86 -9.25
C LEU A 109 1.00 -21.91 -8.49
N LEU A 110 0.49 -21.57 -7.31
CA LEU A 110 -0.38 -22.45 -6.51
C LEU A 110 -1.66 -22.82 -7.26
N TYR A 111 -2.24 -21.86 -7.98
CA TYR A 111 -3.42 -22.11 -8.80
C TYR A 111 -3.11 -23.01 -9.99
N LYS A 112 -2.04 -22.74 -10.74
CA LYS A 112 -1.63 -23.54 -11.91
C LYS A 112 -1.19 -24.97 -11.53
N THR A 113 -0.73 -25.17 -10.32
CA THR A 113 -0.34 -26.49 -9.78
C THR A 113 -1.45 -27.20 -9.00
N ASN A 114 -2.68 -26.64 -9.02
CA ASN A 114 -3.87 -27.19 -8.38
C ASN A 114 -3.79 -27.34 -6.85
N TYR A 115 -2.89 -26.63 -6.16
CA TYR A 115 -2.89 -26.54 -4.70
C TYR A 115 -4.06 -25.72 -4.17
N ILE A 116 -4.54 -24.74 -4.94
CA ILE A 116 -5.72 -23.95 -4.64
C ILE A 116 -6.70 -23.94 -5.81
N SER A 117 -7.99 -23.87 -5.50
CA SER A 117 -9.04 -23.76 -6.52
C SER A 117 -9.14 -22.34 -7.09
N GLY A 118 -9.83 -22.20 -8.23
CA GLY A 118 -10.14 -20.88 -8.79
C GLY A 118 -10.98 -19.99 -7.87
N GLU A 119 -11.82 -20.59 -7.03
CA GLU A 119 -12.62 -19.87 -6.03
C GLU A 119 -11.74 -19.28 -4.91
N GLN A 120 -10.66 -19.96 -4.55
CA GLN A 120 -9.68 -19.47 -3.58
C GLN A 120 -8.71 -18.45 -4.20
N TYR A 121 -8.27 -18.70 -5.44
CA TYR A 121 -7.31 -17.87 -6.16
C TYR A 121 -7.85 -16.47 -6.47
N LYS A 122 -9.04 -16.38 -7.11
CA LYS A 122 -9.60 -15.12 -7.61
C LYS A 122 -9.71 -14.01 -6.55
N PRO A 123 -10.26 -14.26 -5.34
CA PRO A 123 -10.34 -13.24 -4.30
C PRO A 123 -8.97 -12.76 -3.82
N LEU A 124 -8.01 -13.68 -3.63
CA LEU A 124 -6.66 -13.37 -3.18
C LEU A 124 -5.89 -12.57 -4.23
N GLU A 125 -5.99 -12.97 -5.50
CA GLU A 125 -5.39 -12.25 -6.62
C GLU A 125 -5.96 -10.83 -6.75
N SER A 126 -7.29 -10.68 -6.66
CA SER A 126 -7.96 -9.37 -6.70
C SER A 126 -7.47 -8.44 -5.59
N LYS A 127 -7.34 -8.93 -4.35
CA LYS A 127 -6.80 -8.15 -3.24
C LYS A 127 -5.34 -7.79 -3.44
N CYS A 128 -4.52 -8.72 -3.92
CA CYS A 128 -3.13 -8.49 -4.24
C CYS A 128 -2.97 -7.40 -5.32
N LYS A 129 -3.80 -7.43 -6.37
CA LYS A 129 -3.86 -6.38 -7.42
C LYS A 129 -4.27 -5.02 -6.83
N SER A 130 -5.28 -4.99 -5.96
CA SER A 130 -5.72 -3.77 -5.29
C SER A 130 -4.60 -3.14 -4.45
N LEU A 131 -3.89 -3.95 -3.64
CA LEU A 131 -2.74 -3.48 -2.86
C LEU A 131 -1.64 -2.90 -3.74
N ARG A 132 -1.30 -3.57 -4.86
CA ARG A 132 -0.31 -3.04 -5.82
C ARG A 132 -0.73 -1.71 -6.40
N ALA A 133 -2.01 -1.55 -6.80
CA ALA A 133 -2.52 -0.30 -7.33
C ALA A 133 -2.44 0.84 -6.30
N MET A 134 -2.80 0.56 -5.04
CA MET A 134 -2.70 1.54 -3.96
C MET A 134 -1.24 1.92 -3.66
N LEU A 135 -0.31 0.96 -3.64
CA LEU A 135 1.13 1.22 -3.46
C LEU A 135 1.69 2.08 -4.58
N VAL A 136 1.33 1.81 -5.83
CA VAL A 136 1.74 2.64 -6.98
C VAL A 136 1.19 4.06 -6.86
N SER A 137 -0.08 4.23 -6.46
CA SER A 137 -0.68 5.55 -6.22
C SER A 137 0.09 6.32 -5.15
N SER A 138 0.36 5.69 -4.00
CA SER A 138 1.12 6.30 -2.90
C SER A 138 2.55 6.68 -3.30
N LEU A 139 3.22 5.83 -4.08
CA LEU A 139 4.57 6.10 -4.61
C LEU A 139 4.58 7.28 -5.59
N ASN A 140 3.58 7.39 -6.47
CA ASN A 140 3.48 8.52 -7.41
C ASN A 140 3.24 9.83 -6.65
N THR A 141 2.35 9.82 -5.65
CA THR A 141 2.09 10.98 -4.79
C THR A 141 3.34 11.41 -4.01
N ALA A 142 4.10 10.46 -3.46
CA ALA A 142 5.33 10.77 -2.74
C ALA A 142 6.43 11.38 -3.63
N LYS A 143 6.53 10.95 -4.90
CA LYS A 143 7.52 11.46 -5.86
C LYS A 143 7.19 12.85 -6.39
N THR A 144 5.91 13.22 -6.48
CA THR A 144 5.51 14.58 -6.91
C THR A 144 5.77 15.64 -5.85
N ASN A 145 6.08 15.24 -4.62
CA ASN A 145 6.38 16.14 -3.50
C ASN A 145 7.89 16.19 -3.17
N LEU A 146 8.76 15.64 -4.03
CA LEU A 146 10.22 15.78 -4.02
C LEU A 146 10.66 16.90 -4.94
#